data_8a266ef9a1ecc6e2f2717c3c04ff5721
#
_entry.id   8a266ef9a1ecc6e2f2717c3c04ff5721
#
_cell.length_a   1.000
_cell.length_b   1.000
_cell.length_c   1.000
_cell.angle_alpha   90.00
_cell.angle_beta   90.00
_cell.angle_gamma   90.00
#
_symmetry.space_group_name_H-M   'P 1'
#
loop_
_entity.id
_entity.type
_entity.pdbx_description
1 polymer ?
#
loop_
_entity_poly.entity_id
_entity_poly.type
_entity_poly.pdbx_seq_one_letter_code
_entity_poly.pdbx_strand_id
1 'polypeptide(L)'
;AWLALSAVGVLAGGHIADRTRRHGLVAAAGFGAAAVLILVAGLVPMGVVPLTVVMAASGFLTGMIMPSRDMLVRAAAPPGQAGAVFGIVTTGFNIGGIAGPLLFGALLDNGQPQAIFVAAAGFMGLAVAMALWQEQKRGRRVVAAAE
;
A
#
# COMPACT_ATOMS: atom_id res chain seq x y z
N ALA A 1 18.16 3.43 -2.18
CA ALA A 1 17.43 4.36 -1.30
C ALA A 1 16.04 3.80 -0.94
N TRP A 2 15.17 3.45 -1.90
CA TRP A 2 13.79 3.00 -1.68
C TRP A 2 13.69 1.80 -0.72
N LEU A 3 14.42 0.71 -0.97
CA LEU A 3 14.41 -0.49 -0.12
C LEU A 3 14.90 -0.23 1.31
N ALA A 4 15.94 0.57 1.47
CA ALA A 4 16.49 0.88 2.80
C ALA A 4 15.47 1.67 3.65
N LEU A 5 14.84 2.70 3.06
CA LEU A 5 13.83 3.47 3.76
C LEU A 5 12.52 2.69 3.96
N SER A 6 12.18 1.77 3.07
CA SER A 6 11.06 0.85 3.27
C SER A 6 11.26 -0.02 4.52
N ALA A 7 12.47 -0.55 4.74
CA ALA A 7 12.77 -1.30 5.95
C ALA A 7 12.61 -0.46 7.23
N VAL A 8 13.09 0.78 7.22
CA VAL A 8 12.87 1.74 8.33
C VAL A 8 11.38 2.03 8.50
N GLY A 9 10.66 2.19 7.38
CA GLY A 9 9.22 2.37 7.37
C GLY A 9 8.46 1.23 8.06
N VAL A 10 8.84 -0.02 7.82
CA VAL A 10 8.23 -1.19 8.48
C VAL A 10 8.37 -1.10 10.00
N LEU A 11 9.54 -0.72 10.52
CA LEU A 11 9.76 -0.56 11.96
C LEU A 11 8.89 0.56 12.54
N ALA A 12 8.85 1.72 11.89
CA ALA A 12 7.99 2.83 12.29
C ALA A 12 6.50 2.44 12.22
N GLY A 13 6.10 1.73 11.17
CA GLY A 13 4.74 1.25 10.97
C GLY A 13 4.30 0.23 12.02
N GLY A 14 5.20 -0.64 12.49
CA GLY A 14 4.95 -1.56 13.59
C GLY A 14 4.54 -0.81 14.85
N HIS A 15 5.33 0.21 15.21
CA HIS A 15 5.03 1.04 16.38
C HIS A 15 3.69 1.80 16.29
N ILE A 16 3.33 2.26 15.08
CA ILE A 16 2.03 2.90 14.83
C ILE A 16 0.90 1.87 14.89
N ALA A 17 1.10 0.67 14.31
CA ALA A 17 0.12 -0.40 14.30
C ALA A 17 -0.23 -0.88 15.71
N ASP A 18 0.75 -0.94 16.61
CA ASP A 18 0.53 -1.33 18.01
C ASP A 18 -0.31 -0.30 18.79
N ARG A 19 -0.27 0.97 18.40
CA ARG A 19 -0.93 2.07 19.10
C ARG A 19 -2.28 2.49 18.50
N THR A 20 -2.60 2.06 17.30
CA THR A 20 -3.83 2.45 16.62
C THR A 20 -4.80 1.28 16.49
N ARG A 21 -6.10 1.57 16.58
CA ARG A 21 -7.17 0.62 16.23
C ARG A 21 -7.75 0.85 14.83
N ARG A 22 -7.31 1.93 14.15
CA ARG A 22 -7.82 2.35 12.84
C ARG A 22 -6.81 2.03 11.73
N HIS A 23 -6.43 0.76 11.61
CA HIS A 23 -5.44 0.30 10.64
C HIS A 23 -5.83 0.63 9.18
N GLY A 24 -7.13 0.65 8.87
CA GLY A 24 -7.64 1.04 7.56
C GLY A 24 -7.33 2.49 7.19
N LEU A 25 -7.45 3.42 8.15
CA LEU A 25 -7.11 4.82 7.91
C LEU A 25 -5.60 5.04 7.77
N VAL A 26 -4.78 4.33 8.55
CA VAL A 26 -3.33 4.38 8.41
C VAL A 26 -2.90 3.86 7.04
N ALA A 27 -3.47 2.74 6.59
CA ALA A 27 -3.21 2.18 5.27
C ALA A 27 -3.66 3.15 4.16
N ALA A 28 -4.87 3.72 4.26
CA ALA A 28 -5.38 4.66 3.27
C ALA A 28 -4.53 5.93 3.18
N ALA A 29 -4.13 6.52 4.31
CA ALA A 29 -3.28 7.70 4.34
C ALA A 29 -1.89 7.42 3.76
N GLY A 30 -1.29 6.29 4.14
CA GLY A 30 0.04 5.90 3.65
C GLY A 30 0.04 5.58 2.15
N PHE A 31 -0.92 4.80 1.64
CA PHE A 31 -1.05 4.54 0.21
C PHE A 31 -1.38 5.81 -0.57
N GLY A 32 -2.26 6.68 -0.06
CA GLY A 32 -2.60 7.95 -0.69
C GLY A 32 -1.38 8.87 -0.81
N ALA A 33 -0.63 9.05 0.27
CA ALA A 33 0.60 9.84 0.26
C ALA A 33 1.67 9.24 -0.68
N ALA A 34 1.86 7.92 -0.67
CA ALA A 34 2.79 7.26 -1.57
C ALA A 34 2.36 7.39 -3.04
N ALA A 35 1.06 7.30 -3.34
CA ALA A 35 0.53 7.50 -4.70
C ALA A 35 0.82 8.90 -5.23
N VAL A 36 0.63 9.94 -4.39
CA VAL A 36 0.96 11.32 -4.75
C VAL A 36 2.45 11.47 -5.04
N LEU A 37 3.33 10.92 -4.19
CA LEU A 37 4.78 10.97 -4.41
C LEU A 37 5.20 10.25 -5.69
N ILE A 38 4.61 9.11 -6.00
CA ILE A 38 4.88 8.36 -7.23
C ILE A 38 4.41 9.15 -8.47
N LEU A 39 3.23 9.78 -8.41
CA LEU A 39 2.76 10.65 -9.49
C LEU A 39 3.68 11.86 -9.69
N VAL A 40 4.11 12.49 -8.61
CA VAL A 40 5.06 13.62 -8.69
C VAL A 40 6.37 13.16 -9.32
N ALA A 41 6.89 11.97 -8.94
CA ALA A 41 8.10 11.41 -9.52
C ALA A 41 7.99 11.12 -11.02
N GLY A 42 6.79 10.72 -11.48
CA GLY A 42 6.56 10.38 -12.89
C GLY A 42 6.21 11.56 -13.80
N LEU A 43 5.55 12.58 -13.25
CA LEU A 43 5.01 13.70 -14.03
C LEU A 43 5.90 14.95 -13.98
N VAL A 44 6.70 15.13 -12.93
CA VAL A 44 7.57 16.29 -12.77
C VAL A 44 9.00 15.92 -13.17
N PRO A 45 9.59 16.58 -14.18
CA PRO A 45 10.99 16.37 -14.53
C PRO A 45 11.87 16.86 -13.37
N MET A 46 12.51 15.94 -12.69
CA MET A 46 13.36 16.20 -11.53
C MET A 46 14.79 15.72 -11.78
N GLY A 47 15.75 16.42 -11.18
CA GLY A 47 17.12 15.94 -11.14
C GLY A 47 17.25 14.68 -10.27
N VAL A 48 18.42 14.01 -10.33
CA VAL A 48 18.68 12.74 -9.64
C VAL A 48 18.45 12.84 -8.13
N VAL A 49 18.88 13.94 -7.51
CA VAL A 49 18.79 14.11 -6.05
C VAL A 49 17.33 14.21 -5.57
N PRO A 50 16.48 15.15 -6.08
CA PRO A 50 15.09 15.21 -5.65
C PRO A 50 14.31 13.95 -6.00
N LEU A 51 14.55 13.32 -7.14
CA LEU A 51 13.95 12.03 -7.50
C LEU A 51 14.30 10.95 -6.48
N THR A 52 15.56 10.86 -6.07
CA THR A 52 15.99 9.89 -5.05
C THR A 52 15.30 10.13 -3.71
N VAL A 53 15.11 11.37 -3.30
CA VAL A 53 14.40 11.74 -2.06
C VAL A 53 12.93 11.34 -2.13
N VAL A 54 12.25 11.67 -3.22
CA VAL A 54 10.83 11.31 -3.42
C VAL A 54 10.65 9.79 -3.44
N MET A 55 11.51 9.06 -4.15
CA MET A 55 11.50 7.59 -4.16
C MET A 55 11.77 7.00 -2.78
N ALA A 56 12.69 7.56 -2.03
CA ALA A 56 13.01 7.14 -0.67
C ALA A 56 11.83 7.36 0.28
N ALA A 57 11.18 8.52 0.20
CA ALA A 57 9.98 8.85 0.98
C ALA A 57 8.80 7.93 0.63
N SER A 58 8.56 7.64 -0.66
CA SER A 58 7.52 6.69 -1.08
C SER A 58 7.81 5.28 -0.57
N GLY A 59 9.07 4.85 -0.56
CA GLY A 59 9.50 3.58 0.02
C GLY A 59 9.21 3.51 1.52
N PHE A 60 9.55 4.55 2.27
CA PHE A 60 9.25 4.65 3.70
C PHE A 60 7.75 4.52 3.97
N LEU A 61 6.91 5.27 3.27
CA LEU A 61 5.45 5.21 3.41
C LEU A 61 4.91 3.81 3.09
N THR A 62 5.38 3.20 2.00
CA THR A 62 4.97 1.84 1.61
C THR A 62 5.37 0.81 2.68
N GLY A 63 6.57 0.92 3.23
CA GLY A 63 7.01 0.07 4.35
C GLY A 63 6.14 0.25 5.60
N MET A 64 5.80 1.50 5.94
CA MET A 64 5.01 1.84 7.12
C MET A 64 3.60 1.23 7.09
N ILE A 65 3.04 0.98 5.92
CA ILE A 65 1.70 0.41 5.76
C ILE A 65 1.69 -1.11 6.05
N MET A 66 2.79 -1.82 5.84
CA MET A 66 2.83 -3.29 5.92
C MET A 66 2.29 -3.86 7.23
N PRO A 67 2.70 -3.40 8.43
CA PRO A 67 2.16 -3.93 9.67
C PRO A 67 0.65 -3.67 9.84
N SER A 68 0.18 -2.47 9.45
CA SER A 68 -1.26 -2.15 9.50
C SER A 68 -2.09 -3.02 8.55
N ARG A 69 -1.58 -3.33 7.36
CA ARG A 69 -2.19 -4.27 6.41
C ARG A 69 -2.29 -5.67 7.02
N ASP A 70 -1.22 -6.16 7.64
CA ASP A 70 -1.19 -7.49 8.23
C ASP A 70 -2.15 -7.62 9.42
N MET A 71 -2.31 -6.54 10.20
CA MET A 71 -3.35 -6.46 11.24
C MET A 71 -4.76 -6.50 10.66
N LEU A 72 -5.02 -5.85 9.51
CA LEU A 72 -6.32 -5.94 8.83
C LEU A 72 -6.61 -7.36 8.34
N VAL A 73 -5.63 -8.05 7.76
CA VAL A 73 -5.74 -9.44 7.31
C VAL A 73 -6.05 -10.35 8.50
N ARG A 74 -5.31 -10.19 9.60
CA ARG A 74 -5.52 -10.97 10.83
C ARG A 74 -6.91 -10.73 11.43
N ALA A 75 -7.37 -9.48 11.46
CA ALA A 75 -8.68 -9.12 11.98
C ALA A 75 -9.85 -9.63 11.11
N ALA A 76 -9.63 -9.87 9.83
CA ALA A 76 -10.61 -10.42 8.90
C ALA A 76 -10.67 -11.97 8.94
N ALA A 77 -9.66 -12.63 9.52
CA ALA A 77 -9.59 -14.09 9.57
C ALA A 77 -10.53 -14.66 10.63
N PRO A 78 -11.28 -15.74 10.31
CA PRO A 78 -12.03 -16.50 11.31
C PRO A 78 -11.09 -17.10 12.37
N PRO A 79 -11.60 -17.40 13.59
CA PRO A 79 -10.79 -18.03 14.64
C PRO A 79 -10.14 -19.32 14.15
N GLY A 80 -8.83 -19.46 14.36
CA GLY A 80 -8.04 -20.62 13.94
C GLY A 80 -7.65 -20.66 12.45
N GLN A 81 -8.14 -19.76 11.60
CA GLN A 81 -7.91 -19.79 10.15
C GLN A 81 -6.97 -18.66 9.64
N ALA A 82 -6.26 -17.99 10.52
CA ALA A 82 -5.38 -16.89 10.15
C ALA A 82 -4.35 -17.31 9.07
N GLY A 83 -3.77 -18.51 9.19
CA GLY A 83 -2.81 -19.03 8.20
C GLY A 83 -3.39 -19.19 6.80
N ALA A 84 -4.63 -19.70 6.68
CA ALA A 84 -5.31 -19.85 5.38
C ALA A 84 -5.57 -18.50 4.72
N VAL A 85 -6.05 -17.51 5.50
CA VAL A 85 -6.30 -16.15 5.00
C VAL A 85 -4.99 -15.47 4.55
N PHE A 86 -3.92 -15.59 5.34
CA PHE A 86 -2.60 -15.10 4.94
C PHE A 86 -2.09 -15.80 3.67
N GLY A 87 -2.32 -17.11 3.51
CA GLY A 87 -1.98 -17.85 2.30
C GLY A 87 -2.68 -17.27 1.06
N ILE A 88 -3.98 -17.02 1.13
CA ILE A 88 -4.76 -16.41 0.03
C ILE A 88 -4.23 -15.02 -0.31
N VAL A 89 -4.00 -14.17 0.70
CA VAL A 89 -3.47 -12.81 0.50
C VAL A 89 -2.08 -12.85 -0.12
N THR A 90 -1.19 -13.74 0.34
CA THR A 90 0.16 -13.91 -0.21
C THR A 90 0.12 -14.42 -1.66
N THR A 91 -0.80 -15.31 -1.99
CA THR A 91 -1.01 -15.77 -3.38
C THR A 91 -1.41 -14.59 -4.27
N GLY A 92 -2.35 -13.75 -3.84
CA GLY A 92 -2.71 -12.53 -4.58
C GLY A 92 -1.51 -11.58 -4.75
N PHE A 93 -0.67 -11.47 -3.74
CA PHE A 93 0.54 -10.65 -3.79
C PHE A 93 1.56 -11.20 -4.81
N ASN A 94 1.73 -12.52 -4.87
CA ASN A 94 2.61 -13.17 -5.83
C ASN A 94 2.10 -13.03 -7.27
N ILE A 95 0.78 -13.15 -7.48
CA ILE A 95 0.16 -12.89 -8.80
C ILE A 95 0.43 -11.44 -9.23
N GLY A 96 0.24 -10.47 -8.33
CA GLY A 96 0.58 -9.07 -8.59
C GLY A 96 2.06 -8.85 -8.89
N GLY A 97 2.94 -9.58 -8.17
CA GLY A 97 4.40 -9.55 -8.37
C GLY A 97 4.84 -10.09 -9.74
N ILE A 98 4.06 -10.97 -10.36
CA ILE A 98 4.29 -11.47 -11.73
C ILE A 98 3.64 -10.52 -12.75
N ALA A 99 2.39 -10.15 -12.55
CA ALA A 99 1.64 -9.32 -13.49
C ALA A 99 2.18 -7.88 -13.58
N GLY A 100 2.65 -7.32 -12.46
CA GLY A 100 3.18 -5.96 -12.40
C GLY A 100 4.37 -5.72 -13.34
N PRO A 101 5.46 -6.47 -13.23
CA PRO A 101 6.60 -6.34 -14.15
C PRO A 101 6.25 -6.56 -15.62
N LEU A 102 5.33 -7.48 -15.93
CA LEU A 102 4.86 -7.70 -17.31
C LEU A 102 4.11 -6.48 -17.84
N LEU A 103 3.20 -5.91 -17.06
CA LEU A 103 2.46 -4.70 -17.43
C LEU A 103 3.42 -3.52 -17.61
N PHE A 104 4.30 -3.30 -16.64
CA PHE A 104 5.22 -2.16 -16.67
C PHE A 104 6.28 -2.31 -17.76
N GLY A 105 6.75 -3.55 -18.03
CA GLY A 105 7.64 -3.85 -19.16
C GLY A 105 6.96 -3.52 -20.49
N ALA A 106 5.72 -3.98 -20.69
CA ALA A 106 4.96 -3.66 -21.91
C ALA A 106 4.76 -2.13 -22.10
N LEU A 107 4.52 -1.39 -21.04
CA LEU A 107 4.43 0.08 -21.12
C LEU A 107 5.75 0.74 -21.52
N LEU A 108 6.88 0.22 -21.00
CA LEU A 108 8.23 0.67 -21.38
C LEU A 108 8.53 0.37 -22.85
N ASP A 109 8.25 -0.84 -23.29
CA ASP A 109 8.50 -1.29 -24.66
C ASP A 109 7.68 -0.49 -25.70
N ASN A 110 6.50 -0.01 -25.30
CA ASN A 110 5.67 0.88 -26.11
C ASN A 110 6.06 2.39 -25.98
N GLY A 111 7.19 2.70 -25.35
CA GLY A 111 7.68 4.07 -25.23
C GLY A 111 6.86 4.97 -24.31
N GLN A 112 6.14 4.39 -23.35
CA GLN A 112 5.27 5.12 -22.43
C GLN A 112 5.77 5.05 -20.96
N PRO A 113 6.97 5.52 -20.62
CA PRO A 113 7.52 5.41 -19.27
C PRO A 113 6.69 6.14 -18.21
N GLN A 114 6.01 7.22 -18.58
CA GLN A 114 5.15 7.99 -17.67
C GLN A 114 3.88 7.19 -17.29
N ALA A 115 3.37 6.35 -18.20
CA ALA A 115 2.20 5.52 -17.92
C ALA A 115 2.42 4.53 -16.76
N ILE A 116 3.67 4.13 -16.49
CA ILE A 116 4.03 3.27 -15.35
C ILE A 116 3.65 3.95 -14.04
N PHE A 117 4.01 5.22 -13.88
CA PHE A 117 3.74 5.98 -12.66
C PHE A 117 2.23 6.21 -12.46
N VAL A 118 1.52 6.48 -13.57
CA VAL A 118 0.06 6.64 -13.55
C VAL A 118 -0.62 5.31 -13.19
N ALA A 119 -0.19 4.21 -13.78
CA ALA A 119 -0.73 2.89 -13.47
C ALA A 119 -0.46 2.48 -12.00
N ALA A 120 0.78 2.70 -11.52
CA ALA A 120 1.14 2.43 -10.13
C ALA A 120 0.30 3.26 -9.15
N ALA A 121 0.12 4.56 -9.41
CA ALA A 121 -0.72 5.43 -8.61
C ALA A 121 -2.20 5.03 -8.69
N GLY A 122 -2.69 4.56 -9.84
CA GLY A 122 -4.03 4.02 -10.00
C GLY A 122 -4.28 2.78 -9.12
N PHE A 123 -3.34 1.83 -9.10
CA PHE A 123 -3.42 0.67 -8.20
C PHE A 123 -3.38 1.07 -6.73
N MET A 124 -2.56 2.06 -6.36
CA MET A 124 -2.54 2.60 -5.00
C MET A 124 -3.85 3.29 -4.65
N GLY A 125 -4.44 4.06 -5.57
CA GLY A 125 -5.76 4.67 -5.41
C GLY A 125 -6.86 3.64 -5.18
N LEU A 126 -6.83 2.53 -5.92
CA LEU A 126 -7.74 1.40 -5.71
C LEU A 126 -7.56 0.79 -4.31
N ALA A 127 -6.32 0.61 -3.87
CA ALA A 127 -6.03 0.12 -2.52
C ALA A 127 -6.56 1.07 -1.43
N VAL A 128 -6.43 2.39 -1.62
CA VAL A 128 -7.01 3.41 -0.74
C VAL A 128 -8.53 3.28 -0.67
N ALA A 129 -9.18 3.20 -1.82
CA ALA A 129 -10.64 3.07 -1.89
C ALA A 129 -11.14 1.80 -1.17
N MET A 130 -10.45 0.68 -1.35
CA MET A 130 -10.77 -0.57 -0.66
C MET A 130 -10.54 -0.49 0.85
N ALA A 131 -9.46 0.14 1.29
CA ALA A 131 -9.16 0.33 2.72
C ALA A 131 -10.21 1.21 3.41
N LEU A 132 -10.61 2.31 2.78
CA LEU A 132 -11.65 3.20 3.29
C LEU A 132 -13.03 2.51 3.33
N TRP A 133 -13.38 1.76 2.30
CA TRP A 133 -14.62 1.00 2.28
C TRP A 133 -14.69 -0.05 3.40
N GLN A 134 -13.59 -0.72 3.66
CA GLN A 134 -13.49 -1.70 4.74
C GLN A 134 -13.65 -1.05 6.13
N GLU A 135 -13.04 0.13 6.33
CA GLU A 135 -13.17 0.89 7.57
C GLU A 135 -14.61 1.37 7.80
N GLN A 136 -15.30 1.84 6.76
CA GLN A 136 -16.71 2.23 6.82
C GLN A 136 -17.62 1.05 7.21
N LYS A 137 -17.40 -0.13 6.62
CA LYS A 137 -18.17 -1.33 6.98
C LYS A 137 -17.93 -1.75 8.42
N ARG A 138 -16.72 -1.62 8.93
CA ARG A 138 -16.38 -1.91 10.32
C ARG A 138 -17.10 -0.95 11.27
N GLY A 139 -17.11 0.34 10.97
CA GLY A 139 -17.85 1.34 11.78
C GLY A 139 -19.34 1.03 11.88
N ARG A 140 -19.99 0.69 10.76
CA ARG A 140 -21.42 0.32 10.73
C ARG A 140 -21.74 -0.92 11.56
N ARG A 141 -20.86 -1.93 11.57
CA ARG A 141 -21.08 -3.16 12.37
C ARG A 141 -20.96 -2.90 13.87
N VAL A 142 -20.09 -2.00 14.30
CA VAL A 142 -19.92 -1.63 15.72
C VAL A 142 -21.17 -0.88 16.21
N VAL A 143 -21.74 0.01 15.43
CA VAL A 143 -22.97 0.74 15.77
C VAL A 143 -24.16 -0.23 15.84
N ALA A 144 -24.34 -1.09 14.85
CA ALA A 144 -25.45 -2.07 14.82
C ALA A 144 -25.38 -3.16 15.92
N ALA A 145 -24.24 -3.34 16.56
CA ALA A 145 -24.06 -4.28 17.68
C ALA A 145 -24.26 -3.60 19.05
N ALA A 146 -24.42 -2.28 19.07
CA ALA A 146 -24.65 -1.47 20.28
C ALA A 146 -26.13 -1.07 20.47
N GLU A 147 -26.97 -1.32 19.46
CA GLU A 147 -28.44 -1.21 19.48
C GLU A 147 -29.08 -2.56 19.82
#